data_caff5d7f26bd7824c00e2503c0b95a37
#
_entry.id   caff5d7f26bd7824c00e2503c0b95a37
#
_cell.length_a   1.000
_cell.length_b   1.000
_cell.length_c   1.000
_cell.angle_alpha   90.00
_cell.angle_beta   90.00
_cell.angle_gamma   90.00
#
_symmetry.space_group_name_H-M   'P 1'
#
loop_
_entity.id
_entity.type
_entity.pdbx_description
1 polymer ?
#
loop_
_entity_poly.entity_id
_entity_poly.type
_entity_poly.pdbx_seq_one_letter_code
_entity_poly.pdbx_strand_id
1 'polypeptide(L)'
;MPDSAWPNQSPCDGWTAQDVVGHVIAVQSYVESLARGIEPTLNPYSMLGGLTGDDPLRAWSAARASVLEAVNAPGVLDHTVQTFRAEETVDDLLAWNVVDTLAHTWDLARAGGVDDHLDDDLVAHATMQAQPVIEAMRQPPFFGTAITTNDLSPTVQFLSLLGRQTS
;
A
#
# COMPACT_ATOMS: atom_id res chain seq x y z
N MET A 1 -1.40 -1.37 -17.06
CA MET A 1 -0.41 -0.30 -17.27
C MET A 1 0.56 -0.78 -18.37
N PRO A 2 0.96 0.06 -19.35
CA PRO A 2 1.92 -0.33 -20.39
C PRO A 2 3.34 -0.44 -19.81
N ASP A 3 4.16 -1.34 -20.40
CA ASP A 3 5.54 -1.57 -19.90
C ASP A 3 6.42 -0.31 -19.95
N SER A 4 6.16 0.58 -20.92
CA SER A 4 6.88 1.86 -21.04
C SER A 4 6.60 2.85 -19.90
N ALA A 5 5.61 2.60 -19.05
CA ALA A 5 5.24 3.50 -17.96
C ALA A 5 5.97 3.23 -16.64
N TRP A 6 6.72 2.15 -16.51
CA TRP A 6 7.45 1.85 -15.27
C TRP A 6 8.41 2.97 -14.82
N PRO A 7 9.14 3.67 -15.71
CA PRO A 7 9.99 4.79 -15.31
C PRO A 7 9.25 6.12 -15.10
N ASN A 8 7.93 6.18 -15.32
CA ASN A 8 7.16 7.42 -15.13
C ASN A 8 7.13 7.81 -13.65
N GLN A 9 7.12 9.12 -13.39
CA GLN A 9 6.90 9.64 -12.05
C GLN A 9 5.50 9.27 -11.56
N SER A 10 5.40 8.81 -10.33
CA SER A 10 4.15 8.58 -9.64
C SER A 10 3.73 9.81 -8.82
N PRO A 11 2.50 9.86 -8.30
CA PRO A 11 2.08 10.86 -7.32
C PRO A 11 2.86 10.84 -6.00
N CYS A 12 3.63 9.79 -5.72
CA CYS A 12 4.52 9.73 -4.57
C CYS A 12 5.81 10.49 -4.88
N ASP A 13 6.13 11.52 -4.10
CA ASP A 13 7.30 12.37 -4.30
C ASP A 13 8.60 11.55 -4.40
N GLY A 14 9.28 11.71 -5.53
CA GLY A 14 10.57 11.07 -5.79
C GLY A 14 10.50 9.60 -6.18
N TRP A 15 9.29 9.03 -6.36
CA TRP A 15 9.10 7.64 -6.74
C TRP A 15 8.58 7.50 -8.17
N THR A 16 9.19 6.60 -8.92
CA THR A 16 8.66 6.11 -10.20
C THR A 16 7.55 5.08 -9.95
N ALA A 17 6.78 4.73 -10.99
CA ALA A 17 5.84 3.62 -10.91
C ALA A 17 6.51 2.30 -10.48
N GLN A 18 7.74 2.07 -10.93
CA GLN A 18 8.52 0.89 -10.53
C GLN A 18 8.86 0.89 -9.04
N ASP A 19 9.18 2.06 -8.47
CA ASP A 19 9.44 2.20 -7.03
C ASP A 19 8.17 1.93 -6.21
N VAL A 20 7.01 2.40 -6.67
CA VAL A 20 5.71 2.12 -6.04
C VAL A 20 5.44 0.61 -6.00
N VAL A 21 5.63 -0.11 -7.11
CA VAL A 21 5.48 -1.58 -7.11
C VAL A 21 6.49 -2.25 -6.17
N GLY A 22 7.74 -1.79 -6.17
CA GLY A 22 8.76 -2.28 -5.26
C GLY A 22 8.37 -2.11 -3.79
N HIS A 23 7.79 -0.95 -3.45
CA HIS A 23 7.24 -0.70 -2.12
C HIS A 23 6.11 -1.69 -1.77
N VAL A 24 5.12 -1.85 -2.64
CA VAL A 24 4.01 -2.78 -2.41
C VAL A 24 4.52 -4.22 -2.22
N ILE A 25 5.53 -4.65 -3.01
CA ILE A 25 6.18 -5.96 -2.83
C ILE A 25 6.83 -6.05 -1.44
N ALA A 26 7.55 -5.02 -1.00
CA ALA A 26 8.20 -5.01 0.30
C ALA A 26 7.20 -5.05 1.46
N VAL A 27 6.09 -4.30 1.36
CA VAL A 27 4.99 -4.33 2.35
C VAL A 27 4.36 -5.72 2.40
N GLN A 28 4.07 -6.35 1.26
CA GLN A 28 3.52 -7.71 1.23
C GLN A 28 4.50 -8.73 1.85
N SER A 29 5.80 -8.61 1.57
CA SER A 29 6.82 -9.48 2.17
C SER A 29 6.94 -9.26 3.69
N TYR A 30 6.75 -8.02 4.16
CA TYR A 30 6.70 -7.69 5.58
C TYR A 30 5.51 -8.38 6.26
N VAL A 31 4.31 -8.24 5.69
CA VAL A 31 3.08 -8.89 6.19
C VAL A 31 3.24 -10.42 6.19
N GLU A 32 3.76 -10.99 5.09
CA GLU A 32 4.02 -12.43 4.99
C GLU A 32 4.95 -12.91 6.10
N SER A 33 6.06 -12.20 6.34
CA SER A 33 7.03 -12.57 7.36
C SER A 33 6.38 -12.63 8.74
N LEU A 34 5.62 -11.59 9.11
CA LEU A 34 4.93 -11.53 10.40
C LEU A 34 3.86 -12.62 10.50
N ALA A 35 3.07 -12.86 9.45
CA ALA A 35 2.05 -13.91 9.43
C ALA A 35 2.66 -15.31 9.61
N ARG A 36 3.89 -15.53 9.12
CA ARG A 36 4.64 -16.78 9.29
C ARG A 36 5.44 -16.85 10.60
N GLY A 37 5.44 -15.80 11.42
CA GLY A 37 6.25 -15.72 12.64
C GLY A 37 7.75 -15.60 12.36
N ILE A 38 8.12 -15.01 11.22
CA ILE A 38 9.51 -14.81 10.79
C ILE A 38 9.84 -13.31 10.94
N GLU A 39 11.05 -13.00 11.39
CA GLU A 39 11.53 -11.61 11.47
C GLU A 39 11.60 -10.99 10.06
N PRO A 40 10.92 -9.84 9.81
CA PRO A 40 11.00 -9.17 8.52
C PRO A 40 12.42 -8.70 8.19
N THR A 41 12.91 -9.02 6.99
CA THR A 41 14.25 -8.64 6.53
C THR A 41 14.26 -7.45 5.58
N LEU A 42 13.10 -7.12 4.99
CA LEU A 42 12.94 -5.98 4.08
C LEU A 42 12.36 -4.78 4.82
N ASN A 43 12.97 -3.62 4.58
CA ASN A 43 12.38 -2.34 4.97
C ASN A 43 11.52 -1.82 3.80
N PRO A 44 10.20 -1.66 3.98
CA PRO A 44 9.30 -1.20 2.91
C PRO A 44 9.66 0.17 2.30
N TYR A 45 10.52 0.93 2.97
CA TYR A 45 10.87 2.30 2.55
C TYR A 45 12.29 2.40 1.98
N SER A 46 12.96 1.29 1.69
CA SER A 46 14.32 1.29 1.13
C SER A 46 14.45 0.38 -0.08
N MET A 47 15.29 0.78 -1.04
CA MET A 47 15.68 0.00 -2.24
C MET A 47 14.49 -0.50 -3.10
N LEU A 48 13.47 0.28 -3.23
CA LEU A 48 12.15 -0.12 -3.73
C LEU A 48 12.20 -0.68 -5.16
N GLY A 49 12.70 0.07 -6.13
CA GLY A 49 12.76 -0.36 -7.53
C GLY A 49 13.59 -1.63 -7.77
N GLY A 50 14.56 -1.91 -6.91
CA GLY A 50 15.41 -3.11 -7.02
C GLY A 50 14.67 -4.43 -6.77
N LEU A 51 13.50 -4.39 -6.11
CA LEU A 51 12.72 -5.60 -5.80
C LEU A 51 11.91 -6.11 -6.99
N THR A 52 11.72 -5.31 -8.02
CA THR A 52 10.92 -5.66 -9.19
C THR A 52 11.70 -6.44 -10.25
N GLY A 53 13.04 -6.34 -10.26
CA GLY A 53 13.87 -6.85 -11.35
C GLY A 53 13.43 -6.27 -12.69
N ASP A 54 13.57 -7.07 -13.75
CA ASP A 54 13.20 -6.69 -15.12
C ASP A 54 11.70 -6.89 -15.44
N ASP A 55 10.94 -7.49 -14.53
CA ASP A 55 9.51 -7.81 -14.72
C ASP A 55 8.71 -7.48 -13.44
N PRO A 56 8.29 -6.20 -13.28
CA PRO A 56 7.56 -5.75 -12.11
C PRO A 56 6.24 -6.49 -11.86
N LEU A 57 5.52 -6.83 -12.94
CA LEU A 57 4.23 -7.52 -12.82
C LEU A 57 4.41 -8.95 -12.29
N ARG A 58 5.41 -9.66 -12.79
CA ARG A 58 5.73 -11.00 -12.30
C ARG A 58 6.19 -10.98 -10.85
N ALA A 59 7.06 -10.02 -10.49
CA ALA A 59 7.55 -9.87 -9.12
C ALA A 59 6.40 -9.60 -8.14
N TRP A 60 5.52 -8.64 -8.47
CA TRP A 60 4.32 -8.37 -7.69
C TRP A 60 3.39 -9.57 -7.59
N SER A 61 3.14 -10.30 -8.69
CA SER A 61 2.26 -11.46 -8.70
C SER A 61 2.78 -12.58 -7.78
N ALA A 62 4.11 -12.77 -7.74
CA ALA A 62 4.74 -13.73 -6.85
C ALA A 62 4.60 -13.33 -5.37
N ALA A 63 4.89 -12.07 -5.03
CA ALA A 63 4.73 -11.55 -3.66
C ALA A 63 3.28 -11.65 -3.18
N ARG A 64 2.32 -11.26 -4.04
CA ARG A 64 0.89 -11.40 -3.75
C ARG A 64 0.48 -12.84 -3.50
N ALA A 65 0.93 -13.80 -4.30
CA ALA A 65 0.62 -15.22 -4.10
C ALA A 65 1.16 -15.73 -2.75
N SER A 66 2.38 -15.34 -2.40
CA SER A 66 3.06 -15.77 -1.17
C SER A 66 2.38 -15.20 0.09
N VAL A 67 2.05 -13.91 0.12
CA VAL A 67 1.34 -13.31 1.26
C VAL A 67 -0.06 -13.90 1.43
N LEU A 68 -0.79 -14.15 0.33
CA LEU A 68 -2.12 -14.76 0.40
C LEU A 68 -2.07 -16.18 0.96
N GLU A 69 -1.05 -16.96 0.59
CA GLU A 69 -0.83 -18.29 1.18
C GLU A 69 -0.61 -18.19 2.70
N ALA A 70 0.24 -17.26 3.14
CA ALA A 70 0.56 -17.10 4.55
C ALA A 70 -0.66 -16.69 5.38
N VAL A 71 -1.43 -15.68 4.94
CA VAL A 71 -2.55 -15.14 5.72
C VAL A 71 -3.80 -16.02 5.67
N ASN A 72 -3.92 -16.93 4.69
CA ASN A 72 -5.01 -17.90 4.64
C ASN A 72 -4.73 -19.17 5.49
N ALA A 73 -3.60 -19.28 6.15
CA ALA A 73 -3.34 -20.39 7.05
C ALA A 73 -4.30 -20.34 8.27
N PRO A 74 -4.82 -21.49 8.72
CA PRO A 74 -5.80 -21.51 9.79
C PRO A 74 -5.34 -20.81 11.08
N GLY A 75 -6.14 -19.87 11.58
CA GLY A 75 -5.91 -19.16 12.83
C GLY A 75 -4.88 -18.02 12.75
N VAL A 76 -4.22 -17.81 11.60
CA VAL A 76 -3.16 -16.78 11.47
C VAL A 76 -3.68 -15.37 11.71
N LEU A 77 -4.90 -15.06 11.29
CA LEU A 77 -5.47 -13.71 11.46
C LEU A 77 -5.57 -13.28 12.93
N ASP A 78 -5.76 -14.23 13.84
CA ASP A 78 -5.83 -13.97 15.28
C ASP A 78 -4.45 -13.89 15.96
N HIS A 79 -3.36 -14.19 15.24
CA HIS A 79 -2.03 -14.10 15.81
C HIS A 79 -1.65 -12.65 16.11
N THR A 80 -1.17 -12.42 17.33
CA THR A 80 -0.60 -11.14 17.73
C THR A 80 0.84 -11.04 17.23
N VAL A 81 1.17 -9.92 16.59
CA VAL A 81 2.48 -9.62 16.03
C VAL A 81 2.96 -8.25 16.47
N GLN A 82 4.28 -8.09 16.61
CA GLN A 82 4.87 -6.79 16.88
C GLN A 82 5.18 -6.11 15.54
N THR A 83 4.47 -5.03 15.24
CA THR A 83 4.75 -4.19 14.08
C THR A 83 5.56 -2.96 14.48
N PHE A 84 5.95 -2.13 13.51
CA PHE A 84 6.59 -0.84 13.79
C PHE A 84 5.62 0.17 14.44
N ARG A 85 4.31 -0.07 14.39
CA ARG A 85 3.28 0.81 15.01
C ARG A 85 2.97 0.40 16.43
N ALA A 86 2.67 -0.89 16.63
CA ALA A 86 2.17 -1.42 17.89
C ALA A 86 2.23 -2.96 17.90
N GLU A 87 1.83 -3.55 19.02
CA GLU A 87 1.39 -4.94 19.06
C GLU A 87 -0.06 -4.99 18.55
N GLU A 88 -0.32 -5.78 17.52
CA GLU A 88 -1.61 -5.87 16.84
C GLU A 88 -1.83 -7.26 16.25
N THR A 89 -3.06 -7.57 15.82
CA THR A 89 -3.34 -8.84 15.15
C THR A 89 -2.89 -8.81 13.69
N VAL A 90 -2.71 -9.97 13.07
CA VAL A 90 -2.47 -10.06 11.62
C VAL A 90 -3.66 -9.50 10.85
N ASP A 91 -4.89 -9.63 11.36
CA ASP A 91 -6.10 -9.04 10.76
C ASP A 91 -6.03 -7.51 10.73
N ASP A 92 -5.65 -6.87 11.84
CA ASP A 92 -5.44 -5.42 11.91
C ASP A 92 -4.32 -4.95 10.96
N LEU A 93 -3.24 -5.72 10.87
CA LEU A 93 -2.14 -5.46 9.95
C LEU A 93 -2.61 -5.53 8.49
N LEU A 94 -3.47 -6.50 8.14
CA LEU A 94 -4.05 -6.62 6.80
C LEU A 94 -4.98 -5.47 6.45
N ALA A 95 -5.77 -4.97 7.42
CA ALA A 95 -6.61 -3.81 7.21
C ALA A 95 -5.79 -2.59 6.74
N TRP A 96 -4.60 -2.40 7.32
CA TRP A 96 -3.64 -1.38 6.88
C TRP A 96 -3.04 -1.68 5.50
N ASN A 97 -2.74 -2.93 5.22
CA ASN A 97 -2.23 -3.33 3.91
C ASN A 97 -3.24 -3.03 2.80
N VAL A 98 -4.54 -3.14 3.08
CA VAL A 98 -5.61 -2.73 2.14
C VAL A 98 -5.56 -1.23 1.87
N VAL A 99 -5.43 -0.38 2.91
CA VAL A 99 -5.31 1.07 2.77
C VAL A 99 -4.12 1.44 1.87
N ASP A 100 -2.96 0.87 2.17
CA ASP A 100 -1.71 1.11 1.44
C ASP A 100 -1.82 0.66 -0.03
N THR A 101 -2.26 -0.58 -0.25
CA THR A 101 -2.38 -1.14 -1.61
C THR A 101 -3.40 -0.37 -2.44
N LEU A 102 -4.52 0.07 -1.86
CA LEU A 102 -5.55 0.82 -2.57
C LEU A 102 -5.04 2.20 -2.99
N ALA A 103 -4.34 2.91 -2.10
CA ALA A 103 -3.72 4.19 -2.42
C ALA A 103 -2.68 4.06 -3.54
N HIS A 104 -1.82 3.05 -3.47
CA HIS A 104 -0.81 2.79 -4.48
C HIS A 104 -1.37 2.23 -5.80
N THR A 105 -2.56 1.61 -5.79
CA THR A 105 -3.29 1.27 -7.02
C THR A 105 -3.63 2.54 -7.81
N TRP A 106 -4.11 3.58 -7.12
CA TRP A 106 -4.35 4.88 -7.74
C TRP A 106 -3.04 5.54 -8.22
N ASP A 107 -1.99 5.55 -7.39
CA ASP A 107 -0.69 6.11 -7.76
C ASP A 107 -0.15 5.47 -9.06
N LEU A 108 -0.28 4.16 -9.20
CA LEU A 108 0.15 3.42 -10.40
C LEU A 108 -0.73 3.72 -11.62
N ALA A 109 -2.04 3.83 -11.43
CA ALA A 109 -2.97 4.18 -12.51
C ALA A 109 -2.65 5.56 -13.09
N ARG A 110 -2.38 6.55 -12.22
CA ARG A 110 -1.95 7.91 -12.60
C ARG A 110 -0.62 7.89 -13.36
N ALA A 111 0.40 7.20 -12.84
CA ALA A 111 1.69 7.07 -13.50
C ALA A 111 1.59 6.36 -14.87
N GLY A 112 0.68 5.40 -14.97
CA GLY A 112 0.42 4.64 -16.19
C GLY A 112 -0.48 5.34 -17.20
N GLY A 113 -1.14 6.44 -16.84
CA GLY A 113 -2.12 7.13 -17.67
C GLY A 113 -3.33 6.26 -18.02
N VAL A 114 -3.74 5.37 -17.10
CA VAL A 114 -4.90 4.48 -17.25
C VAL A 114 -6.03 4.92 -16.32
N ASP A 115 -7.20 4.25 -16.39
CA ASP A 115 -8.34 4.50 -15.51
C ASP A 115 -7.89 4.38 -14.03
N ASP A 116 -8.09 5.45 -13.27
CA ASP A 116 -7.69 5.60 -11.88
C ASP A 116 -8.88 5.51 -10.91
N HIS A 117 -10.04 5.07 -11.41
CA HIS A 117 -11.21 4.80 -10.58
C HIS A 117 -10.93 3.67 -9.59
N LEU A 118 -11.24 3.92 -8.32
CA LEU A 118 -11.18 2.91 -7.26
C LEU A 118 -12.60 2.43 -6.94
N ASP A 119 -12.71 1.17 -6.53
CA ASP A 119 -13.98 0.60 -6.09
C ASP A 119 -14.51 1.30 -4.84
N ASP A 120 -15.74 1.80 -4.89
CA ASP A 120 -16.33 2.63 -3.83
C ASP A 120 -16.48 1.87 -2.49
N ASP A 121 -16.76 0.56 -2.50
CA ASP A 121 -16.88 -0.25 -1.28
C ASP A 121 -15.51 -0.45 -0.63
N LEU A 122 -14.48 -0.69 -1.43
CA LEU A 122 -13.10 -0.77 -0.94
C LEU A 122 -12.61 0.58 -0.39
N VAL A 123 -12.94 1.68 -1.07
CA VAL A 123 -12.60 3.04 -0.62
C VAL A 123 -13.28 3.36 0.71
N ALA A 124 -14.58 3.04 0.86
CA ALA A 124 -15.30 3.25 2.10
C ALA A 124 -14.68 2.45 3.26
N HIS A 125 -14.36 1.18 3.02
CA HIS A 125 -13.69 0.33 4.00
C HIS A 125 -12.31 0.88 4.39
N ALA A 126 -11.46 1.20 3.40
CA ALA A 126 -10.13 1.74 3.64
C ALA A 126 -10.17 3.08 4.40
N THR A 127 -11.14 3.95 4.11
CA THR A 127 -11.34 5.22 4.82
C THR A 127 -11.67 4.98 6.31
N MET A 128 -12.55 4.04 6.61
CA MET A 128 -12.89 3.68 8.00
C MET A 128 -11.66 3.16 8.76
N GLN A 129 -10.81 2.38 8.12
CA GLN A 129 -9.58 1.86 8.72
C GLN A 129 -8.52 2.95 8.93
N ALA A 130 -8.37 3.85 7.96
CA ALA A 130 -7.36 4.91 8.02
C ALA A 130 -7.69 6.00 9.04
N GLN A 131 -8.95 6.44 9.12
CA GLN A 131 -9.40 7.63 9.84
C GLN A 131 -8.95 7.71 11.30
N PRO A 132 -9.03 6.64 12.13
CA PRO A 132 -8.68 6.72 13.55
C PRO A 132 -7.17 6.85 13.81
N VAL A 133 -6.31 6.49 12.88
CA VAL A 133 -4.86 6.36 13.12
C VAL A 133 -4.01 7.22 12.19
N ILE A 134 -4.58 7.75 11.10
CA ILE A 134 -3.85 8.49 10.08
C ILE A 134 -3.09 9.68 10.66
N GLU A 135 -3.64 10.37 11.65
CA GLU A 135 -3.01 11.55 12.26
C GLU A 135 -1.70 11.19 12.96
N ALA A 136 -1.63 10.03 13.61
CA ALA A 136 -0.40 9.54 14.24
C ALA A 136 0.68 9.15 13.21
N MET A 137 0.26 8.91 11.96
CA MET A 137 1.14 8.51 10.86
C MET A 137 1.49 9.67 9.90
N ARG A 138 1.14 10.93 10.26
CA ARG A 138 1.47 12.11 9.44
C ARG A 138 2.90 12.58 9.68
N GLN A 139 3.85 11.77 9.30
CA GLN A 139 5.27 12.11 9.30
C GLN A 139 6.02 11.25 8.28
N PRO A 140 7.08 11.77 7.66
CA PRO A 140 7.90 10.96 6.77
C PRO A 140 8.40 9.69 7.49
N PRO A 141 8.41 8.55 6.80
CA PRO A 141 8.12 8.32 5.38
C PRO A 141 6.65 7.96 5.07
N PHE A 142 5.72 8.11 6.03
CA PHE A 142 4.35 7.61 5.88
C PHE A 142 3.46 8.55 5.05
N PHE A 143 2.54 9.28 5.70
CA PHE A 143 1.55 10.07 4.97
C PHE A 143 1.83 11.58 5.05
N GLY A 144 1.50 12.28 3.97
CA GLY A 144 1.53 13.73 3.92
C GLY A 144 0.39 14.38 4.74
N THR A 145 0.42 15.72 4.78
CA THR A 145 -0.68 16.51 5.35
C THR A 145 -1.95 16.27 4.54
N ALA A 146 -3.10 16.11 5.23
CA ALA A 146 -4.38 16.00 4.55
C ALA A 146 -4.66 17.23 3.68
N ILE A 147 -5.22 17.01 2.50
CA ILE A 147 -5.62 18.06 1.58
C ILE A 147 -7.09 18.38 1.81
N THR A 148 -7.39 19.67 1.98
CA THR A 148 -8.79 20.10 2.08
C THR A 148 -9.43 20.05 0.69
N THR A 149 -10.55 19.35 0.57
CA THR A 149 -11.32 19.25 -0.67
C THR A 149 -12.81 19.48 -0.43
N ASN A 150 -13.47 20.07 -1.41
CA ASN A 150 -14.94 20.19 -1.44
C ASN A 150 -15.58 19.11 -2.34
N ASP A 151 -14.78 18.26 -2.95
CA ASP A 151 -15.26 17.12 -3.73
C ASP A 151 -15.77 16.05 -2.78
N LEU A 152 -17.00 15.58 -3.01
CA LEU A 152 -17.68 14.58 -2.18
C LEU A 152 -17.50 13.15 -2.70
N SER A 153 -16.74 12.97 -3.78
CA SER A 153 -16.40 11.63 -4.27
C SER A 153 -15.65 10.83 -3.19
N PRO A 154 -16.06 9.60 -2.86
CA PRO A 154 -15.38 8.76 -1.88
C PRO A 154 -13.88 8.62 -2.16
N THR A 155 -13.51 8.38 -3.42
CA THR A 155 -12.10 8.28 -3.85
C THR A 155 -11.32 9.56 -3.56
N VAL A 156 -11.87 10.75 -3.90
CA VAL A 156 -11.19 12.02 -3.65
C VAL A 156 -11.05 12.29 -2.16
N GLN A 157 -12.07 12.01 -1.36
CA GLN A 157 -12.00 12.15 0.10
C GLN A 157 -10.93 11.24 0.71
N PHE A 158 -10.88 9.97 0.32
CA PHE A 158 -9.87 9.01 0.76
C PHE A 158 -8.45 9.46 0.40
N LEU A 159 -8.21 9.80 -0.86
CA LEU A 159 -6.90 10.22 -1.34
C LEU A 159 -6.45 11.54 -0.70
N SER A 160 -7.37 12.49 -0.53
CA SER A 160 -7.10 13.74 0.16
C SER A 160 -6.75 13.53 1.64
N LEU A 161 -7.43 12.59 2.31
CA LEU A 161 -7.09 12.17 3.68
C LEU A 161 -5.64 11.67 3.75
N LEU A 162 -5.16 10.96 2.72
CA LEU A 162 -3.79 10.44 2.63
C LEU A 162 -2.77 11.45 2.08
N GLY A 163 -3.19 12.69 1.79
CA GLY A 163 -2.31 13.77 1.32
C GLY A 163 -2.03 13.74 -0.19
N ARG A 164 -2.84 13.06 -0.99
CA ARG A 164 -2.70 12.98 -2.45
C ARG A 164 -3.53 14.02 -3.16
N GLN A 165 -2.92 14.72 -4.13
CA GLN A 165 -3.62 15.66 -5.02
C GLN A 165 -4.29 14.90 -6.17
N THR A 166 -5.60 15.06 -6.31
CA THR A 166 -6.42 14.36 -7.33
C THR A 166 -6.71 15.20 -8.57
N SER A 167 -6.31 16.46 -8.58
CA SER A 167 -6.48 17.42 -9.69
C SER A 167 -5.17 17.67 -10.44
#